data_4b931e624a984f2d34404439fd2849d8
#
_entry.id   4b931e624a984f2d34404439fd2849d8
#
_cell.length_a   1.000
_cell.length_b   1.000
_cell.length_c   1.000
_cell.angle_alpha   90.00
_cell.angle_beta   90.00
_cell.angle_gamma   90.00
#
_symmetry.space_group_name_H-M   'P 1'
#
loop_
_entity.id
_entity.type
_entity.pdbx_description
1 polymer ?
#
loop_
_entity_poly.entity_id
_entity_poly.type
_entity_poly.pdbx_seq_one_letter_code
_entity_poly.pdbx_strand_id
1 'polypeptide(L)'
;MDQELIALNLISNSGTARTKAFEALHKAREGKYEEAKILLKESEESSLLAHNAQTELLQAEANGDNSNYSIIMVHAQDHLMTSILDRKSV
;
A
#
# COMPACT_ATOMS: atom_id res chain seq x y z
N MET A 1 -15.61 2.85 -12.61
CA MET A 1 -15.41 2.72 -11.16
C MET A 1 -15.08 4.08 -10.57
N ASP A 2 -15.58 4.40 -9.40
CA ASP A 2 -15.35 5.67 -8.74
C ASP A 2 -13.86 5.83 -8.39
N GLN A 3 -13.23 6.87 -8.88
CA GLN A 3 -11.81 7.12 -8.66
C GLN A 3 -11.49 7.45 -7.21
N GLU A 4 -12.41 8.09 -6.51
CA GLU A 4 -12.28 8.32 -5.08
C GLU A 4 -12.19 6.99 -4.32
N LEU A 5 -13.01 6.02 -4.70
CA LEU A 5 -13.00 4.70 -4.09
C LEU A 5 -11.69 3.98 -4.37
N ILE A 6 -11.17 4.10 -5.60
CA ILE A 6 -9.88 3.51 -5.96
C ILE A 6 -8.75 4.13 -5.12
N ALA A 7 -8.77 5.45 -4.96
CA ALA A 7 -7.78 6.15 -4.12
C ALA A 7 -7.86 5.70 -2.66
N LEU A 8 -9.07 5.52 -2.12
CA LEU A 8 -9.26 5.02 -0.76
C LEU A 8 -8.73 3.58 -0.62
N ASN A 9 -8.93 2.75 -1.64
CA ASN A 9 -8.37 1.40 -1.66
C ASN A 9 -6.84 1.45 -1.64
N LEU A 10 -6.24 2.36 -2.40
CA LEU A 10 -4.79 2.53 -2.42
C LEU A 10 -4.27 2.90 -1.03
N ILE A 11 -4.89 3.88 -0.37
CA ILE A 11 -4.51 4.31 0.98
C ILE A 11 -4.67 3.17 1.98
N SER A 12 -5.80 2.48 1.95
CA SER A 12 -6.11 1.40 2.88
C SER A 12 -5.13 0.23 2.74
N ASN A 13 -4.87 -0.20 1.50
CA ASN A 13 -3.95 -1.32 1.26
C ASN A 13 -2.50 -0.94 1.58
N SER A 14 -2.11 0.31 1.31
CA SER A 14 -0.77 0.80 1.68
C SER A 14 -0.60 0.82 3.19
N GLY A 15 -1.61 1.27 3.93
CA GLY A 15 -1.60 1.27 5.39
C GLY A 15 -1.53 -0.15 5.96
N THR A 16 -2.29 -1.08 5.39
CA THR A 16 -2.27 -2.48 5.80
C THR A 16 -0.89 -3.09 5.56
N ALA A 17 -0.29 -2.83 4.38
CA ALA A 17 1.04 -3.32 4.07
C ALA A 17 2.07 -2.85 5.10
N ARG A 18 2.01 -1.57 5.46
CA ARG A 18 2.91 -0.98 6.45
C ARG A 18 2.72 -1.62 7.83
N THR A 19 1.48 -1.76 8.28
CA THR A 19 1.16 -2.37 9.57
C THR A 19 1.69 -3.81 9.63
N LYS A 20 1.45 -4.59 8.58
CA LYS A 20 1.91 -5.98 8.51
C LYS A 20 3.44 -6.06 8.52
N ALA A 21 4.13 -5.14 7.85
CA ALA A 21 5.58 -5.09 7.86
C ALA A 21 6.14 -4.82 9.25
N PHE A 22 5.54 -3.88 10.00
CA PHE A 22 5.95 -3.61 11.38
C PHE A 22 5.67 -4.79 12.30
N GLU A 23 4.53 -5.45 12.13
CA GLU A 23 4.22 -6.65 12.92
C GLU A 23 5.21 -7.76 12.62
N ALA A 24 5.61 -7.93 11.35
CA ALA A 24 6.62 -8.92 10.96
C ALA A 24 7.95 -8.64 11.64
N LEU A 25 8.38 -7.38 11.66
CA LEU A 25 9.61 -6.99 12.33
C LEU A 25 9.55 -7.33 13.82
N HIS A 26 8.43 -7.01 14.45
CA HIS A 26 8.21 -7.30 15.86
C HIS A 26 8.31 -8.80 16.14
N LYS A 27 7.66 -9.62 15.32
CA LYS A 27 7.71 -11.09 15.46
C LYS A 27 9.12 -11.63 15.25
N ALA A 28 9.85 -11.10 14.27
CA ALA A 28 11.23 -11.50 14.02
C ALA A 28 12.12 -11.20 15.23
N ARG A 29 11.93 -10.06 15.88
CA ARG A 29 12.67 -9.69 17.08
C ARG A 29 12.40 -10.62 18.25
N GLU A 30 11.18 -11.20 18.29
CA GLU A 30 10.81 -12.18 19.31
C GLU A 30 11.27 -13.60 18.95
N GLY A 31 11.93 -13.80 17.82
CA GLY A 31 12.35 -15.09 17.35
C GLY A 31 11.25 -15.93 16.70
N LYS A 32 10.09 -15.33 16.45
CA LYS A 32 8.94 -16.01 15.85
C LYS A 32 8.99 -15.88 14.32
N TYR A 33 9.97 -16.54 13.71
CA TYR A 33 10.29 -16.34 12.29
C TYR A 33 9.20 -16.82 11.33
N GLU A 34 8.50 -17.90 11.66
CA GLU A 34 7.42 -18.39 10.79
C GLU A 34 6.26 -17.41 10.75
N GLU A 35 5.89 -16.85 11.89
CA GLU A 35 4.85 -15.81 11.96
C GLU A 35 5.28 -14.55 11.21
N ALA A 36 6.56 -14.17 11.33
CA ALA A 36 7.11 -13.03 10.61
C ALA A 36 7.01 -13.22 9.10
N LYS A 37 7.32 -14.42 8.60
CA LYS A 37 7.23 -14.72 7.17
C LYS A 37 5.80 -14.60 6.65
N ILE A 38 4.84 -15.09 7.41
CA ILE A 38 3.41 -14.99 7.04
C ILE A 38 3.00 -13.53 6.95
N LEU A 39 3.40 -12.72 7.93
CA LEU A 39 3.08 -11.29 7.94
C LEU A 39 3.75 -10.54 6.78
N LEU A 40 4.98 -10.89 6.44
CA LEU A 40 5.66 -10.29 5.27
C LEU A 40 4.92 -10.62 3.98
N LYS A 41 4.46 -11.86 3.84
CA LYS A 41 3.69 -12.26 2.66
C LYS A 41 2.38 -11.48 2.57
N GLU A 42 1.67 -11.32 3.69
CA GLU A 42 0.46 -10.53 3.75
C GLU A 42 0.73 -9.07 3.40
N SER A 43 1.86 -8.52 3.87
CA SER A 43 2.30 -7.17 3.51
C SER A 43 2.51 -7.04 2.00
N GLU A 44 3.16 -8.02 1.38
CA GLU A 44 3.39 -8.02 -0.07
C GLU A 44 2.09 -8.06 -0.85
N GLU A 45 1.13 -8.87 -0.41
CA GLU A 45 -0.19 -8.96 -1.04
C GLU A 45 -0.92 -7.62 -0.99
N SER A 46 -0.89 -6.95 0.15
CA SER A 46 -1.50 -5.62 0.29
C SER A 46 -0.79 -4.58 -0.55
N SER A 47 0.54 -4.64 -0.64
CA SER A 47 1.32 -3.75 -1.51
C SER A 47 0.96 -3.94 -2.98
N LEU A 48 0.74 -5.18 -3.40
CA LEU A 48 0.35 -5.47 -4.78
C LEU A 48 -1.04 -4.88 -5.09
N LEU A 49 -1.99 -5.04 -4.17
CA LEU A 49 -3.32 -4.44 -4.33
C LEU A 49 -3.24 -2.91 -4.42
N ALA A 50 -2.41 -2.29 -3.58
CA ALA A 50 -2.20 -0.85 -3.61
C ALA A 50 -1.58 -0.42 -4.94
N HIS A 51 -0.60 -1.17 -5.44
CA HIS A 51 0.05 -0.88 -6.70
C HIS A 51 -0.93 -0.95 -7.88
N ASN A 52 -1.81 -1.95 -7.87
CA ASN A 52 -2.84 -2.09 -8.90
C ASN A 52 -3.82 -0.89 -8.87
N ALA A 53 -4.21 -0.45 -7.68
CA ALA A 53 -5.07 0.73 -7.54
C ALA A 53 -4.36 2.00 -8.06
N GLN A 54 -3.06 2.15 -7.77
CA GLN A 54 -2.27 3.26 -8.28
C GLN A 54 -2.25 3.27 -9.81
N THR A 55 -2.08 2.11 -10.43
CA THR A 55 -2.08 1.97 -11.88
C THR A 55 -3.42 2.41 -12.47
N GLU A 56 -4.52 2.00 -11.86
CA GLU A 56 -5.86 2.42 -12.31
C GLU A 56 -6.04 3.93 -12.24
N LEU A 57 -5.56 4.57 -11.17
CA LEU A 57 -5.65 6.03 -11.02
C LEU A 57 -4.81 6.75 -12.07
N LEU A 58 -3.60 6.25 -12.33
CA LEU A 58 -2.72 6.83 -13.34
C LEU A 58 -3.32 6.71 -14.74
N GLN A 59 -3.95 5.59 -15.05
CA GLN A 59 -4.63 5.40 -16.32
C GLN A 59 -5.82 6.36 -16.47
N ALA A 60 -6.60 6.53 -15.41
CA ALA A 60 -7.73 7.46 -15.42
C ALA A 60 -7.26 8.90 -15.64
N GLU A 61 -6.16 9.29 -15.00
CA GLU A 61 -5.56 10.62 -15.17
C GLU A 61 -5.07 10.82 -16.61
N ALA A 62 -4.42 9.80 -17.16
CA ALA A 62 -3.92 9.83 -18.53
C ALA A 62 -5.05 9.95 -19.56
N ASN A 63 -6.24 9.47 -19.22
CA ASN A 63 -7.42 9.57 -20.08
C ASN A 63 -8.13 10.94 -19.95
N GLY A 64 -7.53 11.89 -19.26
CA GLY A 64 -8.05 13.25 -19.16
C GLY A 64 -9.08 13.46 -18.07
N ASP A 65 -9.22 12.52 -17.16
CA ASP A 65 -10.16 12.64 -16.05
C ASP A 65 -9.51 13.41 -14.90
N ASN A 66 -9.45 14.72 -15.04
CA ASN A 66 -8.73 15.64 -14.16
C ASN A 66 -9.57 16.17 -13.01
N SER A 67 -10.38 15.37 -12.38
CA SER A 67 -11.18 15.92 -11.29
C SER A 67 -10.38 16.03 -9.99
N ASN A 68 -11.03 16.53 -8.97
CA ASN A 68 -10.45 17.08 -7.72
C ASN A 68 -9.77 16.08 -6.78
N TYR A 69 -9.29 14.97 -7.25
CA TYR A 69 -8.64 13.97 -6.37
C TYR A 69 -7.13 13.93 -6.49
N SER A 70 -6.54 14.93 -7.15
CA SER A 70 -5.08 14.98 -7.26
C SER A 70 -4.40 15.00 -5.89
N ILE A 71 -5.01 15.67 -4.91
CA ILE A 71 -4.49 15.72 -3.53
C ILE A 71 -4.60 14.35 -2.87
N ILE A 72 -5.74 13.68 -3.04
CA ILE A 72 -5.95 12.33 -2.49
C ILE A 72 -4.95 11.36 -3.13
N MET A 73 -4.74 11.48 -4.43
CA MET A 73 -3.81 10.63 -5.17
C MET A 73 -2.37 10.83 -4.71
N VAL A 74 -1.92 12.07 -4.50
CA VAL A 74 -0.58 12.35 -3.99
C VAL A 74 -0.40 11.74 -2.61
N HIS A 75 -1.37 11.92 -1.72
CA HIS A 75 -1.34 11.34 -0.39
C HIS A 75 -1.29 9.81 -0.44
N ALA A 76 -2.08 9.20 -1.32
CA ALA A 76 -2.12 7.76 -1.48
C ALA A 76 -0.78 7.21 -1.98
N GLN A 77 -0.14 7.89 -2.92
CA GLN A 77 1.18 7.50 -3.43
C GLN A 77 2.25 7.60 -2.35
N ASP A 78 2.21 8.65 -1.53
CA ASP A 78 3.12 8.79 -0.40
C ASP A 78 2.96 7.63 0.59
N HIS A 79 1.74 7.23 0.85
CA HIS A 79 1.43 6.09 1.71
C HIS A 79 2.01 4.79 1.16
N LEU A 80 1.86 4.57 -0.14
CA LEU A 80 2.41 3.38 -0.80
C LEU A 80 3.94 3.36 -0.71
N MET A 81 4.60 4.47 -1.02
CA MET A 81 6.06 4.57 -0.96
C MET A 81 6.57 4.31 0.46
N THR A 82 5.91 4.88 1.46
CA THR A 82 6.27 4.67 2.86
C THR A 82 6.13 3.19 3.25
N SER A 83 5.05 2.52 2.85
CA SER A 83 4.85 1.12 3.16
C SER A 83 5.88 0.22 2.50
N ILE A 84 6.31 0.53 1.27
CA ILE A 84 7.37 -0.21 0.57
C ILE A 84 8.70 -0.06 1.31
N LEU A 85 9.05 1.15 1.74
CA LEU A 85 10.27 1.41 2.49
C LEU A 85 10.27 0.67 3.83
N ASP A 86 9.16 0.72 4.56
CA ASP A 86 9.03 0.03 5.85
C ASP A 86 9.19 -1.48 5.67
N ARG A 87 8.59 -2.04 4.63
CA ARG A 87 8.68 -3.47 4.34
C ARG A 87 10.11 -3.89 4.00
N LYS A 88 10.84 -3.06 3.26
CA LYS A 88 12.23 -3.34 2.87
C LYS A 88 13.21 -3.19 4.03
N SER A 89 12.88 -2.41 5.04
CA SER A 89 13.74 -2.21 6.21
C SER A 89 13.64 -3.38 7.21
N VAL A 90 12.69 -4.28 7.00
CA VAL A 90 12.53 -5.49 7.80
C VAL A 90 13.44 -6.60 7.29
#